data_c7b1c92b5402a9e19189a9442245b028
#
_entry.id   c7b1c92b5402a9e19189a9442245b028
#
_cell.length_a   1.000
_cell.length_b   1.000
_cell.length_c   1.000
_cell.angle_alpha   90.00
_cell.angle_beta   90.00
_cell.angle_gamma   90.00
#
_symmetry.space_group_name_H-M   'P 1'
#
loop_
_entity.id
_entity.type
_entity.pdbx_description
1 polymer ?
#
loop_
_entity_poly.entity_id
_entity_poly.type
_entity_poly.pdbx_seq_one_letter_code
_entity_poly.pdbx_strand_id
1 'polypeptide(L)' 'AEPGRSYTIKWIFVSDEAMTFMQEHHIEEGSSVQLIQRCMHGVIIKVQGHCFAIGDEIADQIKV' A
#
# COMPACT_ATOMS: atom_id res chain seq x y z
N ALA A 1 -7.29 -2.19 8.54
CA ALA A 1 -5.88 -2.17 8.96
C ALA A 1 -5.68 -1.12 10.05
N GLU A 2 -4.79 -1.38 10.99
CA GLU A 2 -4.50 -0.49 12.11
C GLU A 2 -3.15 0.21 11.92
N PRO A 3 -3.05 1.51 12.24
CA PRO A 3 -1.77 2.22 12.17
C PRO A 3 -0.72 1.57 13.06
N GLY A 4 0.53 1.59 12.60
CA GLY A 4 1.65 1.03 13.35
C GLY A 4 1.86 -0.46 13.16
N ARG A 5 0.97 -1.14 12.44
CA ARG A 5 1.10 -2.58 12.18
C ARG A 5 1.63 -2.84 10.78
N SER A 6 2.32 -3.97 10.64
CA SER A 6 2.80 -4.46 9.35
C SER A 6 1.84 -5.51 8.81
N TYR A 7 1.64 -5.49 7.51
CA TYR A 7 0.75 -6.43 6.83
C TYR A 7 1.45 -7.01 5.63
N THR A 8 1.16 -8.27 5.33
CA THR A 8 1.65 -8.91 4.10
C THR A 8 0.57 -8.77 3.03
N ILE A 9 0.93 -8.25 1.88
CA ILE A 9 0.01 -8.07 0.76
C ILE A 9 -0.36 -9.44 0.20
N LYS A 10 -1.65 -9.75 0.17
CA LYS A 10 -2.15 -11.01 -0.38
C LYS A 10 -2.39 -10.90 -1.87
N TRP A 11 -3.05 -9.83 -2.32
CA TRP A 11 -3.22 -9.55 -3.76
C TRP A 11 -3.55 -8.07 -3.96
N ILE A 12 -3.36 -7.63 -5.20
CA ILE A 12 -3.57 -6.25 -5.60
C ILE A 12 -4.45 -6.24 -6.84
N PHE A 13 -5.53 -5.46 -6.79
CA PHE A 13 -6.46 -5.29 -7.91
C PHE A 13 -6.43 -3.83 -8.37
N VAL A 14 -5.50 -3.48 -9.25
CA VAL A 14 -5.36 -2.13 -9.76
C VAL A 14 -5.20 -2.15 -11.28
N SER A 15 -5.37 -1.00 -11.90
CA SER A 15 -5.11 -0.86 -13.34
C SER A 15 -3.63 -1.06 -13.65
N ASP A 16 -3.32 -1.29 -14.92
CA ASP A 16 -1.93 -1.48 -15.35
C ASP A 16 -1.06 -0.28 -15.00
N GLU A 17 -1.60 0.94 -15.13
CA GLU A 17 -0.88 2.16 -14.78
C GLU A 17 -0.55 2.20 -13.27
N ALA A 18 -1.53 1.88 -12.45
CA ALA A 18 -1.31 1.83 -11.01
C ALA A 18 -0.38 0.68 -10.62
N MET A 19 -0.43 -0.43 -11.34
CA MET A 19 0.46 -1.56 -11.10
C MET A 19 1.92 -1.16 -11.36
N THR A 20 2.20 -0.37 -12.37
CA THR A 20 3.54 0.14 -12.64
C THR A 20 4.05 0.97 -11.47
N PHE A 21 3.20 1.87 -10.94
CA PHE A 21 3.53 2.65 -9.76
C PHE A 21 3.84 1.74 -8.56
N MET A 22 2.99 0.73 -8.36
CA MET A 22 3.16 -0.22 -7.25
C MET A 22 4.49 -0.96 -7.36
N GLN A 23 4.86 -1.43 -8.55
CA GLN A 23 6.11 -2.15 -8.77
C GLN A 23 7.32 -1.25 -8.55
N GLU A 24 7.26 0.00 -8.96
CA GLU A 24 8.34 0.96 -8.74
C GLU A 24 8.60 1.19 -7.25
N HIS A 25 7.58 1.08 -6.43
CA HIS A 25 7.67 1.27 -4.98
C HIS A 25 7.74 -0.05 -4.22
N HIS A 26 7.97 -1.16 -4.92
CA HIS A 26 8.07 -2.50 -4.31
C HIS A 26 6.80 -2.95 -3.60
N ILE A 27 5.66 -2.46 -4.03
CA ILE A 27 4.37 -2.90 -3.52
C ILE A 27 3.92 -4.07 -4.38
N GLU A 28 4.16 -5.29 -3.90
CA GLU A 28 3.89 -6.51 -4.63
C GLU A 28 3.20 -7.52 -3.73
N GLU A 29 2.55 -8.50 -4.35
CA GLU A 29 1.99 -9.62 -3.59
C GLU A 29 3.12 -10.34 -2.86
N GLY A 30 2.90 -10.60 -1.58
CA GLY A 30 3.91 -11.18 -0.71
C GLY A 30 4.80 -10.16 -0.02
N SER A 31 4.76 -8.89 -0.42
CA SER A 31 5.54 -7.84 0.22
C SER A 31 4.93 -7.43 1.55
N SER A 32 5.78 -6.99 2.48
CA SER A 32 5.34 -6.48 3.77
C SER A 32 5.23 -4.96 3.70
N VAL A 33 4.09 -4.43 4.16
CA VAL A 33 3.87 -2.99 4.23
C VAL A 33 3.48 -2.62 5.66
N GLN A 34 3.91 -1.46 6.11
CA GLN A 34 3.54 -0.95 7.41
C GLN A 34 2.58 0.24 7.23
N LEU A 35 1.44 0.17 7.89
CA LEU A 35 0.50 1.29 7.90
C LEU A 35 0.98 2.30 8.93
N ILE A 36 1.36 3.49 8.48
CA ILE A 36 1.87 4.53 9.36
C ILE A 36 0.73 5.36 9.93
N GLN A 37 -0.17 5.83 9.07
CA GLN A 37 -1.26 6.70 9.48
C GLN A 37 -2.39 6.66 8.48
N ARG A 38 -3.62 6.79 8.96
CA ARG A 38 -4.78 6.99 8.11
C ARG A 38 -5.07 8.47 8.00
N CYS A 39 -5.31 8.91 6.77
CA CYS A 39 -5.67 10.29 6.46
C CYS A 39 -7.11 10.33 5.96
N MET A 40 -7.65 11.54 5.79
CA MET A 40 -9.03 11.71 5.37
C MET A 40 -9.33 11.05 4.01
N HIS A 41 -8.40 11.13 3.07
CA HIS A 41 -8.61 10.62 1.72
C HIS A 41 -7.58 9.57 1.30
N GLY A 42 -6.88 8.99 2.25
CA GLY A 42 -5.85 8.01 1.93
C GLY A 42 -5.14 7.50 3.14
N VAL A 43 -4.02 6.84 2.91
CA VAL A 43 -3.18 6.28 3.97
C VAL A 43 -1.72 6.56 3.66
N ILE A 44 -0.93 6.65 4.73
CA ILE A 44 0.52 6.74 4.61
C ILE A 44 1.07 5.36 4.98
N ILE A 45 1.84 4.79 4.08
CA ILE A 45 2.42 3.46 4.27
C ILE A 45 3.93 3.53 4.14
N LYS A 46 4.59 2.52 4.70
CA LYS A 46 6.04 2.37 4.62
C LYS A 46 6.35 1.02 3.99
N VAL A 47 7.13 1.03 2.93
CA VAL A 47 7.55 -0.16 2.22
C VAL A 47 9.07 -0.10 2.04
N GLN A 48 9.78 -1.10 2.55
CA GLN A 48 11.25 -1.20 2.44
C GLN A 48 11.98 0.08 2.85
N GLY A 49 11.52 0.71 3.93
CA GLY A 49 12.14 1.93 4.45
C GLY A 49 11.69 3.22 3.80
N HIS A 50 10.81 3.15 2.81
CA HIS A 50 10.27 4.33 2.12
C HIS A 50 8.83 4.58 2.53
N CYS A 51 8.53 5.81 2.94
CA CYS A 51 7.17 6.21 3.30
C CYS A 51 6.55 7.01 2.17
N PHE A 52 5.29 6.73 1.87
CA PHE A 52 4.56 7.51 0.88
C PHE A 52 3.06 7.38 1.12
N ALA A 53 2.31 8.32 0.56
CA ALA A 53 0.87 8.34 0.71
C ALA A 53 0.21 7.75 -0.54
N ILE A 54 -0.86 6.98 -0.32
CA ILE A 54 -1.70 6.48 -1.42
C ILE A 54 -3.15 6.86 -1.12
N GLY A 55 -3.90 7.13 -2.18
CA GLY A 55 -5.32 7.47 -2.03
C GLY A 55 -6.15 6.27 -1.62
N ASP A 56 -7.35 6.54 -1.07
CA ASP A 56 -8.26 5.48 -0.63
C ASP A 56 -8.61 4.52 -1.75
N GLU A 57 -8.79 5.02 -2.97
CA GLU A 57 -9.12 4.16 -4.12
C GLU A 57 -8.04 3.11 -4.36
N ILE A 58 -6.79 3.50 -4.27
CA ILE A 58 -5.67 2.59 -4.45
C ILE A 58 -5.56 1.66 -3.23
N ALA A 59 -5.69 2.22 -2.03
CA ALA A 59 -5.60 1.43 -0.81
C ALA A 59 -6.63 0.31 -0.76
N ASP A 60 -7.85 0.57 -1.24
CA ASP A 60 -8.91 -0.43 -1.27
C ASP A 60 -8.62 -1.57 -2.23
N GLN A 61 -7.75 -1.37 -3.20
CA GLN A 61 -7.38 -2.40 -4.17
C GLN A 61 -6.27 -3.33 -3.66
N ILE A 62 -5.65 -2.98 -2.54
CA ILE A 62 -4.59 -3.78 -1.93
C ILE A 62 -5.21 -4.61 -0.80
N LYS A 63 -5.14 -5.91 -0.91
CA LYS A 63 -5.67 -6.83 0.10
C LYS A 63 -4.54 -7.39 0.95
N VAL A 64 -4.75 -7.36 2.26
CA VAL A 64 -3.76 -7.85 3.23
C VAL A 64 -4.32 -8.94 4.12
#